data_e16d86f516531a4b9052c3e2b1fb9667
#
_entry.id   e16d86f516531a4b9052c3e2b1fb9667
#
_cell.length_a   1.000
_cell.length_b   1.000
_cell.length_c   1.000
_cell.angle_alpha   90.00
_cell.angle_beta   90.00
_cell.angle_gamma   90.00
#
_symmetry.space_group_name_H-M   'P 1'
#
loop_
_entity.id
_entity.type
_entity.pdbx_description
1 polymer ?
#
loop_
_entity_poly.entity_id
_entity_poly.type
_entity_poly.pdbx_seq_one_letter_code
_entity_poly.pdbx_strand_id
1 'polypeptide(L)'
;SAVNKAAKLATTQYILYTHDDMYFLPSWDSILKKEIELLDTKFFYLSGTMIQRKGADLTLDAGNDYKDFNEQYLLNNYQKINITDHQGSHWAPHLINKDVWNLVRGFSEEFNPGDGSDSDLNMKLWNCGVRIFKGLNDFKVYHFGSISMRKKKNLRKNNGTKTFLKKWGITPKFFFKYYLKTGCKYDGPLKNPEKPLSYFIGLMICKIKKGLSY
;
A
#
# COMPACT_ATOMS: atom_id res chain seq x y z
N SER A 1 -2.70 -14.55 -9.72
CA SER A 1 -1.33 -14.03 -9.51
C SER A 1 -0.51 -14.98 -8.65
N ALA A 2 0.82 -14.84 -8.68
CA ALA A 2 1.71 -15.61 -7.80
C ALA A 2 1.40 -15.35 -6.32
N VAL A 3 1.13 -14.09 -5.98
CA VAL A 3 0.77 -13.67 -4.62
C VAL A 3 -0.49 -14.37 -4.12
N ASN A 4 -1.55 -14.43 -4.95
CA ASN A 4 -2.78 -15.13 -4.57
C ASN A 4 -2.55 -16.64 -4.34
N LYS A 5 -1.65 -17.26 -5.13
CA LYS A 5 -1.28 -18.67 -4.93
C LYS A 5 -0.52 -18.85 -3.61
N ALA A 6 0.45 -17.99 -3.32
CA ALA A 6 1.20 -18.02 -2.07
C ALA A 6 0.28 -17.80 -0.84
N ALA A 7 -0.63 -16.83 -0.91
CA ALA A 7 -1.58 -16.55 0.15
C ALA A 7 -2.51 -17.75 0.48
N LYS A 8 -2.84 -18.59 -0.50
CA LYS A 8 -3.61 -19.83 -0.27
C LYS A 8 -2.82 -20.87 0.53
N LEU A 9 -1.50 -20.89 0.42
CA LEU A 9 -0.61 -21.80 1.15
C LEU A 9 -0.33 -21.33 2.58
N ALA A 10 -0.58 -20.06 2.89
CA ALA A 10 -0.38 -19.53 4.24
C ALA A 10 -1.29 -20.25 5.24
N THR A 11 -0.72 -20.70 6.37
CA THR A 11 -1.45 -21.37 7.47
C THR A 11 -1.73 -20.44 8.64
N THR A 12 -1.10 -19.27 8.66
CA THR A 12 -1.21 -18.27 9.72
C THR A 12 -2.45 -17.39 9.59
N GLN A 13 -2.82 -16.72 10.68
CA GLN A 13 -3.98 -15.83 10.75
C GLN A 13 -3.81 -14.55 9.91
N TYR A 14 -2.57 -14.16 9.62
CA TYR A 14 -2.26 -12.93 8.90
C TYR A 14 -1.45 -13.21 7.65
N ILE A 15 -1.63 -12.35 6.64
CA ILE A 15 -0.84 -12.32 5.41
C ILE A 15 -0.07 -11.01 5.39
N LEU A 16 1.27 -11.12 5.40
CA LEU A 16 2.17 -10.01 5.16
C LEU A 16 2.62 -10.06 3.70
N TYR A 17 2.20 -9.08 2.92
CA TYR A 17 2.66 -8.90 1.55
C TYR A 17 3.81 -7.92 1.50
N THR A 18 4.84 -8.27 0.77
CA THR A 18 6.04 -7.44 0.55
C THR A 18 6.56 -7.63 -0.87
N HIS A 19 7.43 -6.73 -1.31
CA HIS A 19 8.19 -6.90 -2.54
C HIS A 19 9.54 -7.58 -2.24
N ASP A 20 10.13 -8.20 -3.26
CA ASP A 20 11.41 -8.92 -3.19
C ASP A 20 12.63 -8.01 -3.05
N ASP A 21 12.43 -6.69 -3.19
CA ASP A 21 13.44 -5.65 -3.06
C ASP A 21 13.25 -4.76 -1.81
N MET A 22 12.65 -5.32 -0.75
CA MET A 22 12.47 -4.66 0.55
C MET A 22 13.31 -5.33 1.64
N TYR A 23 14.11 -4.55 2.35
CA TYR A 23 14.85 -4.94 3.54
C TYR A 23 14.08 -4.49 4.78
N PHE A 24 13.69 -5.44 5.64
CA PHE A 24 12.94 -5.16 6.86
C PHE A 24 13.86 -4.70 7.97
N LEU A 25 13.56 -3.57 8.61
CA LEU A 25 14.33 -3.06 9.74
C LEU A 25 13.98 -3.84 11.02
N PRO A 26 14.89 -3.85 12.02
CA PRO A 26 14.70 -4.62 13.25
C PRO A 26 13.37 -4.35 13.95
N SER A 27 12.85 -5.37 14.62
CA SER A 27 11.61 -5.32 15.45
C SER A 27 10.30 -5.13 14.67
N TRP A 28 10.30 -5.24 13.34
CA TRP A 28 9.11 -5.06 12.53
C TRP A 28 7.94 -5.99 12.93
N ASP A 29 8.25 -7.23 13.30
CA ASP A 29 7.29 -8.25 13.73
C ASP A 29 6.67 -7.92 15.10
N SER A 30 7.50 -7.51 16.05
CA SER A 30 7.06 -7.09 17.38
C SER A 30 6.20 -5.83 17.33
N ILE A 31 6.52 -4.88 16.43
CA ILE A 31 5.75 -3.67 16.19
C ILE A 31 4.36 -4.04 15.63
N LEU A 32 4.31 -4.90 14.62
CA LEU A 32 3.04 -5.38 14.05
C LEU A 32 2.21 -6.15 15.08
N LYS A 33 2.83 -7.04 15.88
CA LYS A 33 2.15 -7.78 16.94
C LYS A 33 1.50 -6.83 17.95
N LYS A 34 2.26 -5.87 18.46
CA LYS A 34 1.76 -4.86 19.40
C LYS A 34 0.60 -4.06 18.83
N GLU A 35 0.70 -3.66 17.55
CA GLU A 35 -0.37 -2.90 16.90
C GLU A 35 -1.64 -3.74 16.75
N ILE A 36 -1.53 -5.01 16.35
CA ILE A 36 -2.67 -5.92 16.22
C ILE A 36 -3.39 -6.12 17.56
N GLU A 37 -2.63 -6.26 18.66
CA GLU A 37 -3.19 -6.44 20.01
C GLU A 37 -4.02 -5.23 20.48
N LEU A 38 -3.80 -4.04 19.90
CA LEU A 38 -4.59 -2.84 20.18
C LEU A 38 -5.88 -2.73 19.33
N LEU A 39 -6.08 -3.63 18.36
CA LEU A 39 -7.21 -3.58 17.45
C LEU A 39 -8.31 -4.57 17.88
N ASP A 40 -9.53 -4.07 18.10
CA ASP A 40 -10.72 -4.87 18.41
C ASP A 40 -11.39 -5.48 17.18
N THR A 41 -10.72 -5.45 16.02
CA THR A 41 -11.29 -5.90 14.76
C THR A 41 -10.25 -6.56 13.87
N LYS A 42 -10.69 -7.51 13.03
CA LYS A 42 -9.89 -8.06 11.95
C LYS A 42 -9.95 -7.25 10.64
N PHE A 43 -10.79 -6.22 10.57
CA PHE A 43 -10.98 -5.37 9.40
C PHE A 43 -9.98 -4.21 9.40
N PHE A 44 -8.73 -4.51 9.14
CA PHE A 44 -7.64 -3.53 9.08
C PHE A 44 -6.69 -3.79 7.90
N TYR A 45 -5.98 -2.74 7.53
CA TYR A 45 -4.84 -2.74 6.62
C TYR A 45 -3.71 -1.97 7.32
N LEU A 46 -2.70 -2.67 7.78
CA LEU A 46 -1.51 -2.08 8.39
C LEU A 46 -0.37 -2.11 7.39
N SER A 47 0.29 -1.00 7.17
CA SER A 47 1.44 -0.94 6.28
C SER A 47 2.67 -0.35 6.95
N GLY A 48 3.82 -0.63 6.36
CA GLY A 48 5.10 -0.09 6.79
C GLY A 48 5.36 1.31 6.22
N THR A 49 6.30 2.00 6.86
CA THR A 49 6.90 3.24 6.38
C THR A 49 8.09 2.91 5.50
N MET A 50 8.07 3.42 4.28
CA MET A 50 9.09 3.12 3.29
C MET A 50 10.22 4.12 3.35
N ILE A 51 11.46 3.61 3.51
CA ILE A 51 12.70 4.37 3.37
C ILE A 51 13.27 4.09 1.98
N GLN A 52 13.58 5.11 1.24
CA GLN A 52 14.27 5.01 -0.05
C GLN A 52 15.36 6.06 -0.19
N ARG A 53 16.22 5.86 -1.16
CA ARG A 53 17.17 6.87 -1.58
C ARG A 53 16.50 8.18 -2.01
N LYS A 54 15.31 8.11 -2.68
CA LYS A 54 14.51 9.26 -3.13
C LYS A 54 13.04 8.86 -3.28
N GLY A 55 12.14 9.79 -2.97
CA GLY A 55 10.73 9.68 -3.38
C GLY A 55 9.87 8.69 -2.59
N ALA A 56 10.19 8.46 -1.33
CA ALA A 56 9.38 7.65 -0.41
C ALA A 56 8.90 8.46 0.81
N ASP A 57 8.31 7.77 1.78
CA ASP A 57 7.88 8.37 3.05
C ASP A 57 9.06 9.01 3.79
N LEU A 58 10.19 8.32 3.79
CA LEU A 58 11.46 8.76 4.37
C LEU A 58 12.60 8.62 3.37
N THR A 59 13.56 9.53 3.43
CA THR A 59 14.73 9.53 2.55
C THR A 59 16.00 9.22 3.33
N LEU A 60 16.70 8.16 2.93
CA LEU A 60 18.04 7.80 3.40
C LEU A 60 18.73 7.01 2.30
N ASP A 61 19.94 7.40 1.92
CA ASP A 61 20.69 6.72 0.86
C ASP A 61 21.61 5.65 1.49
N ALA A 62 21.13 4.42 1.54
CA ALA A 62 21.92 3.27 1.97
C ALA A 62 22.27 2.32 0.80
N GLY A 63 22.16 2.77 -0.45
CA GLY A 63 22.45 2.00 -1.66
C GLY A 63 21.25 1.78 -2.55
N ASN A 64 21.51 1.36 -3.80
CA ASN A 64 20.48 1.15 -4.83
C ASN A 64 20.13 -0.32 -5.08
N ASP A 65 21.00 -1.20 -4.61
CA ASP A 65 20.87 -2.65 -4.87
C ASP A 65 21.75 -3.39 -3.84
N TYR A 66 21.65 -4.71 -3.76
CA TYR A 66 22.40 -5.52 -2.79
C TYR A 66 23.92 -5.40 -2.92
N LYS A 67 24.45 -4.88 -4.03
CA LYS A 67 25.90 -4.75 -4.27
C LYS A 67 26.52 -3.52 -3.61
N ASP A 68 25.75 -2.44 -3.53
CA ASP A 68 26.15 -1.17 -2.94
C ASP A 68 25.40 -0.86 -1.62
N PHE A 69 24.69 -1.86 -1.08
CA PHE A 69 23.91 -1.71 0.14
C PHE A 69 24.80 -1.57 1.37
N ASN A 70 24.68 -0.44 2.06
CA ASN A 70 25.36 -0.17 3.32
C ASN A 70 24.41 -0.40 4.50
N GLU A 71 24.25 -1.67 4.89
CA GLU A 71 23.39 -2.09 5.99
C GLU A 71 23.75 -1.40 7.31
N GLN A 72 25.04 -1.34 7.66
CA GLN A 72 25.49 -0.72 8.91
C GLN A 72 25.15 0.78 8.95
N TYR A 73 25.28 1.48 7.85
CA TYR A 73 24.85 2.87 7.76
C TYR A 73 23.35 3.02 7.94
N LEU A 74 22.55 2.16 7.31
CA LEU A 74 21.11 2.13 7.46
C LEU A 74 20.72 1.90 8.92
N LEU A 75 21.27 0.85 9.57
CA LEU A 75 20.96 0.48 10.95
C LEU A 75 21.37 1.57 11.97
N ASN A 76 22.42 2.32 11.71
CA ASN A 76 22.85 3.42 12.57
C ASN A 76 22.03 4.70 12.42
N ASN A 77 21.20 4.82 11.36
CA ASN A 77 20.55 6.07 11.01
C ASN A 77 19.02 5.99 10.88
N TYR A 78 18.41 4.83 10.65
CA TYR A 78 16.97 4.72 10.37
C TYR A 78 16.07 5.21 11.53
N GLN A 79 16.56 5.13 12.78
CA GLN A 79 15.80 5.62 13.95
C GLN A 79 15.83 7.14 14.10
N LYS A 80 16.76 7.82 13.42
CA LYS A 80 16.88 9.28 13.44
C LYS A 80 15.91 9.98 12.51
N ILE A 81 15.32 9.22 11.57
CA ILE A 81 14.34 9.72 10.61
C ILE A 81 12.97 9.15 10.94
N ASN A 82 12.00 10.01 11.15
CA ASN A 82 10.67 9.62 11.60
C ASN A 82 9.60 10.51 10.97
N ILE A 83 8.42 9.91 10.83
CA ILE A 83 7.15 10.59 10.57
C ILE A 83 6.19 10.23 11.70
N THR A 84 4.97 10.69 11.66
CA THR A 84 3.89 10.15 12.51
C THR A 84 3.21 8.99 11.80
N ASP A 85 2.57 8.08 12.54
CA ASP A 85 1.63 7.15 11.94
C ASP A 85 0.67 7.90 11.04
N HIS A 86 0.46 7.38 9.83
CA HIS A 86 -0.26 8.11 8.80
C HIS A 86 -1.51 7.37 8.30
N GLN A 87 -2.48 8.18 7.89
CA GLN A 87 -3.76 7.73 7.41
C GLN A 87 -3.67 7.29 5.95
N GLY A 88 -4.40 6.25 5.60
CA GLY A 88 -4.62 5.88 4.21
C GLY A 88 -3.40 5.34 3.50
N SER A 89 -2.49 4.72 4.23
CA SER A 89 -1.40 3.97 3.61
C SER A 89 -1.98 2.87 2.73
N HIS A 90 -1.40 2.67 1.55
CA HIS A 90 -2.02 1.86 0.51
C HIS A 90 -1.03 1.07 -0.35
N TRP A 91 0.22 0.95 0.07
CA TRP A 91 1.26 0.16 -0.61
C TRP A 91 1.92 -0.86 0.30
N ALA A 92 2.77 -1.69 -0.30
CA ALA A 92 3.59 -2.67 0.42
C ALA A 92 4.73 -1.98 1.21
N PRO A 93 5.20 -2.60 2.31
CA PRO A 93 4.69 -3.85 2.87
C PRO A 93 3.37 -3.63 3.59
N HIS A 94 2.47 -4.62 3.54
CA HIS A 94 1.23 -4.51 4.30
C HIS A 94 0.78 -5.84 4.90
N LEU A 95 0.12 -5.73 6.05
CA LEU A 95 -0.46 -6.84 6.79
C LEU A 95 -1.99 -6.78 6.74
N ILE A 96 -2.60 -7.90 6.43
CA ILE A 96 -4.05 -8.08 6.38
C ILE A 96 -4.41 -9.38 7.10
N ASN A 97 -5.55 -9.41 7.81
CA ASN A 97 -6.10 -10.67 8.32
C ASN A 97 -6.48 -11.59 7.15
N LYS A 98 -6.13 -12.88 7.26
CA LYS A 98 -6.32 -13.88 6.19
C LYS A 98 -7.78 -14.06 5.80
N ASP A 99 -8.73 -13.99 6.74
CA ASP A 99 -10.15 -14.08 6.41
C ASP A 99 -10.60 -12.89 5.56
N VAL A 100 -10.11 -11.68 5.89
CA VAL A 100 -10.41 -10.45 5.13
C VAL A 100 -9.77 -10.51 3.74
N TRP A 101 -8.53 -11.01 3.64
CA TRP A 101 -7.89 -11.29 2.35
C TRP A 101 -8.73 -12.24 1.48
N ASN A 102 -9.22 -13.34 2.08
CA ASN A 102 -10.04 -14.32 1.38
C ASN A 102 -11.39 -13.74 0.97
N LEU A 103 -12.02 -12.93 1.83
CA LEU A 103 -13.28 -12.24 1.55
C LEU A 103 -13.18 -11.36 0.30
N VAL A 104 -12.07 -10.61 0.15
CA VAL A 104 -11.84 -9.76 -1.03
C VAL A 104 -11.16 -10.50 -2.18
N ARG A 105 -10.84 -11.79 -2.03
CA ARG A 105 -10.18 -12.65 -3.03
C ARG A 105 -8.80 -12.14 -3.46
N GLY A 106 -8.05 -11.52 -2.53
CA GLY A 106 -6.70 -11.02 -2.78
C GLY A 106 -6.59 -10.03 -3.95
N PHE A 107 -5.49 -10.08 -4.71
CA PHE A 107 -5.28 -9.22 -5.88
C PHE A 107 -6.11 -9.64 -7.09
N SER A 108 -6.64 -8.67 -7.83
CA SER A 108 -7.40 -8.91 -9.07
C SER A 108 -6.47 -9.13 -10.26
N GLU A 109 -6.72 -10.19 -11.04
CA GLU A 109 -5.86 -10.61 -12.15
C GLU A 109 -5.84 -9.59 -13.32
N GLU A 110 -6.88 -8.79 -13.48
CA GLU A 110 -6.98 -7.74 -14.50
C GLU A 110 -5.94 -6.62 -14.37
N PHE A 111 -5.27 -6.53 -13.20
CA PHE A 111 -4.19 -5.59 -12.96
C PHE A 111 -2.80 -6.17 -13.23
N ASN A 112 -2.68 -7.39 -13.75
CA ASN A 112 -1.39 -7.91 -14.16
C ASN A 112 -0.79 -7.07 -15.30
N PRO A 113 0.53 -6.77 -15.25
CA PRO A 113 1.56 -7.28 -14.34
C PRO A 113 1.75 -6.50 -13.02
N GLY A 114 0.81 -5.66 -12.57
CA GLY A 114 0.83 -5.14 -11.19
C GLY A 114 0.48 -3.67 -11.02
N ASP A 115 0.58 -2.81 -12.04
CA ASP A 115 0.24 -1.40 -11.90
C ASP A 115 -1.24 -1.22 -11.53
N GLY A 116 -1.52 -0.52 -10.42
CA GLY A 116 -2.85 -0.29 -9.88
C GLY A 116 -3.43 -1.41 -9.01
N SER A 117 -2.73 -2.54 -8.83
CA SER A 117 -3.19 -3.67 -8.03
C SER A 117 -3.41 -3.32 -6.55
N ASP A 118 -2.50 -2.52 -5.96
CA ASP A 118 -2.64 -2.07 -4.57
C ASP A 118 -3.87 -1.18 -4.39
N SER A 119 -4.09 -0.25 -5.30
CA SER A 119 -5.27 0.62 -5.29
C SER A 119 -6.56 -0.20 -5.37
N ASP A 120 -6.60 -1.20 -6.23
CA ASP A 120 -7.75 -2.10 -6.38
C ASP A 120 -8.00 -2.93 -5.12
N LEU A 121 -6.94 -3.50 -4.55
CA LEU A 121 -7.03 -4.24 -3.28
C LEU A 121 -7.61 -3.35 -2.18
N ASN A 122 -7.09 -2.13 -2.03
CA ASN A 122 -7.58 -1.18 -1.03
C ASN A 122 -9.04 -0.78 -1.25
N MET A 123 -9.48 -0.63 -2.52
CA MET A 123 -10.89 -0.36 -2.81
C MET A 123 -11.79 -1.56 -2.47
N LYS A 124 -11.36 -2.78 -2.73
CA LYS A 124 -12.08 -3.99 -2.30
C LYS A 124 -12.18 -4.09 -0.77
N LEU A 125 -11.07 -3.81 -0.08
CA LEU A 125 -11.03 -3.76 1.38
C LEU A 125 -11.98 -2.68 1.93
N TRP A 126 -11.98 -1.48 1.34
CA TRP A 126 -12.93 -0.44 1.70
C TRP A 126 -14.39 -0.90 1.55
N ASN A 127 -14.72 -1.52 0.43
CA ASN A 127 -16.08 -1.99 0.13
C ASN A 127 -16.53 -3.15 1.03
N CYS A 128 -15.61 -3.95 1.56
CA CYS A 128 -15.94 -4.99 2.53
C CYS A 128 -15.95 -4.49 3.99
N GLY A 129 -15.80 -3.17 4.21
CA GLY A 129 -15.94 -2.57 5.53
C GLY A 129 -14.65 -2.21 6.27
N VAL A 130 -13.48 -2.45 5.68
CA VAL A 130 -12.21 -1.98 6.26
C VAL A 130 -12.23 -0.45 6.33
N ARG A 131 -11.91 0.08 7.51
CA ARG A 131 -11.81 1.52 7.78
C ARG A 131 -10.49 1.91 8.45
N ILE A 132 -9.71 0.94 8.89
CA ILE A 132 -8.37 1.14 9.44
C ILE A 132 -7.37 0.90 8.31
N PHE A 133 -6.83 1.98 7.75
CA PHE A 133 -5.73 1.98 6.77
C PHE A 133 -4.60 2.80 7.40
N LYS A 134 -3.77 2.14 8.20
CA LYS A 134 -2.76 2.79 9.04
C LYS A 134 -1.35 2.45 8.55
N GLY A 135 -0.58 3.48 8.24
CA GLY A 135 0.85 3.36 8.03
C GLY A 135 1.60 3.57 9.35
N LEU A 136 2.39 2.59 9.75
CA LEU A 136 3.12 2.59 11.00
C LEU A 136 4.50 3.22 10.82
N ASN A 137 4.78 4.31 11.54
CA ASN A 137 6.09 4.94 11.52
C ASN A 137 7.20 3.96 11.88
N ASP A 138 7.00 3.16 12.92
CA ASP A 138 8.04 2.31 13.47
C ASP A 138 8.24 1.00 12.67
N PHE A 139 7.24 0.54 11.94
CA PHE A 139 7.39 -0.55 10.99
C PHE A 139 8.07 -0.04 9.71
N LYS A 140 9.39 0.04 9.72
CA LYS A 140 10.18 0.57 8.62
C LYS A 140 10.75 -0.51 7.73
N VAL A 141 10.80 -0.22 6.43
CA VAL A 141 11.50 -1.03 5.43
C VAL A 141 12.37 -0.14 4.55
N TYR A 142 13.53 -0.64 4.15
CA TYR A 142 14.34 -0.02 3.12
C TYR A 142 13.99 -0.65 1.78
N HIS A 143 13.59 0.14 0.81
CA HIS A 143 13.17 -0.31 -0.50
C HIS A 143 14.20 0.11 -1.56
N PHE A 144 14.78 -0.84 -2.27
CA PHE A 144 15.81 -0.61 -3.28
C PHE A 144 15.28 -0.01 -4.60
N GLY A 145 13.97 0.22 -4.69
CA GLY A 145 13.37 0.96 -5.80
C GLY A 145 13.22 0.16 -7.10
N SER A 146 12.51 -0.97 -7.04
CA SER A 146 12.07 -1.73 -8.22
C SER A 146 13.23 -2.22 -9.10
N ILE A 147 14.25 -2.85 -8.51
CA ILE A 147 15.44 -3.35 -9.20
C ILE A 147 15.07 -4.25 -10.38
N SER A 148 14.16 -5.19 -10.16
CA SER A 148 13.71 -6.15 -11.18
C SER A 148 13.03 -5.46 -12.37
N MET A 149 12.25 -4.41 -12.12
CA MET A 149 11.57 -3.62 -13.15
C MET A 149 12.54 -2.75 -13.94
N ARG A 150 13.56 -2.19 -13.28
CA ARG A 150 14.61 -1.39 -13.95
C ARG A 150 15.45 -2.23 -14.91
N LYS A 151 15.69 -3.50 -14.57
CA LYS A 151 16.49 -4.43 -15.40
C LYS A 151 15.72 -4.99 -16.61
N LYS A 152 14.37 -5.01 -16.55
CA LYS A 152 13.52 -5.59 -17.62
C LYS A 152 12.91 -4.49 -18.50
N LYS A 153 13.66 -3.97 -19.47
CA LYS A 153 13.24 -2.91 -20.39
C LYS A 153 11.99 -3.27 -21.24
N ASN A 154 11.68 -4.54 -21.42
CA ASN A 154 10.61 -5.03 -22.33
C ASN A 154 9.32 -5.50 -21.61
N LEU A 155 9.14 -5.22 -20.31
CA LEU A 155 7.88 -5.53 -19.65
C LEU A 155 6.77 -4.64 -20.20
N ARG A 156 5.75 -5.25 -20.79
CA ARG A 156 4.52 -4.54 -21.19
C ARG A 156 3.82 -4.06 -19.91
N LYS A 157 3.87 -2.75 -19.69
CA LYS A 157 3.14 -2.13 -18.56
C LYS A 157 1.64 -2.14 -18.87
N ASN A 158 0.82 -2.52 -17.90
CA ASN A 158 -0.62 -2.28 -17.98
C ASN A 158 -0.91 -0.79 -17.64
N ASN A 159 -2.11 -0.32 -17.97
CA ASN A 159 -2.58 0.99 -17.54
C ASN A 159 -3.52 0.81 -16.33
N GLY A 160 -2.94 0.60 -15.16
CA GLY A 160 -3.69 0.35 -13.93
C GLY A 160 -4.65 1.46 -13.55
N THR A 161 -4.27 2.73 -13.78
CA THR A 161 -5.17 3.87 -13.56
C THR A 161 -6.42 3.79 -14.44
N LYS A 162 -6.28 3.44 -15.72
CA LYS A 162 -7.41 3.27 -16.64
C LYS A 162 -8.27 2.07 -16.25
N THR A 163 -7.65 0.94 -15.89
CA THR A 163 -8.34 -0.26 -15.41
C THR A 163 -9.13 0.02 -14.15
N PHE A 164 -8.52 0.71 -13.19
CA PHE A 164 -9.19 1.11 -11.95
C PHE A 164 -10.40 2.04 -12.21
N LEU A 165 -10.21 3.06 -13.07
CA LEU A 165 -11.29 3.98 -13.44
C LEU A 165 -12.45 3.26 -14.12
N LYS A 166 -12.19 2.32 -15.03
CA LYS A 166 -13.24 1.53 -15.68
C LYS A 166 -13.99 0.67 -14.67
N LYS A 167 -13.29 0.00 -13.77
CA LYS A 167 -13.85 -0.89 -12.76
C LYS A 167 -14.68 -0.14 -11.71
N TRP A 168 -14.13 0.93 -11.14
CA TRP A 168 -14.68 1.59 -9.97
C TRP A 168 -15.40 2.93 -10.25
N GLY A 169 -15.27 3.46 -11.46
CA GLY A 169 -15.87 4.74 -11.86
C GLY A 169 -15.20 5.99 -11.31
N ILE A 170 -14.13 5.82 -10.53
CA ILE A 170 -13.31 6.89 -9.97
C ILE A 170 -11.83 6.59 -10.22
N THR A 171 -10.97 7.62 -10.16
CA THR A 171 -9.51 7.41 -10.27
C THR A 171 -8.90 7.00 -8.93
N PRO A 172 -7.73 6.32 -8.91
CA PRO A 172 -6.98 6.06 -7.67
C PRO A 172 -6.73 7.35 -6.88
N LYS A 173 -6.34 8.44 -7.54
CA LYS A 173 -6.11 9.76 -6.91
C LYS A 173 -7.37 10.27 -6.18
N PHE A 174 -8.55 10.09 -6.77
CA PHE A 174 -9.81 10.46 -6.14
C PHE A 174 -10.06 9.61 -4.90
N PHE A 175 -9.88 8.29 -5.00
CA PHE A 175 -10.02 7.35 -3.90
C PHE A 175 -9.07 7.69 -2.74
N PHE A 176 -7.79 7.89 -3.02
CA PHE A 176 -6.80 8.25 -1.99
C PHE A 176 -7.14 9.55 -1.27
N LYS A 177 -7.59 10.56 -2.02
CA LYS A 177 -7.91 11.87 -1.45
C LYS A 177 -9.15 11.84 -0.56
N TYR A 178 -10.25 11.28 -1.06
CA TYR A 178 -11.55 11.44 -0.41
C TYR A 178 -11.95 10.26 0.49
N TYR A 179 -11.46 9.07 0.19
CA TYR A 179 -11.79 7.87 0.96
C TYR A 179 -10.68 7.54 1.97
N LEU A 180 -9.45 7.43 1.52
CA LEU A 180 -8.35 7.03 2.39
C LEU A 180 -7.71 8.19 3.16
N LYS A 181 -7.89 9.45 2.74
CA LYS A 181 -7.23 10.64 3.32
C LYS A 181 -5.71 10.45 3.41
N THR A 182 -5.13 9.88 2.34
CA THR A 182 -3.69 9.51 2.30
C THR A 182 -2.80 10.70 2.63
N GLY A 183 -1.81 10.45 3.48
CA GLY A 183 -0.80 11.44 3.88
C GLY A 183 -1.20 12.30 5.09
N CYS A 184 -2.44 12.20 5.59
CA CYS A 184 -2.80 12.83 6.86
C CYS A 184 -2.22 12.03 8.03
N LYS A 185 -2.07 12.68 9.20
CA LYS A 185 -1.77 11.97 10.44
C LYS A 185 -2.91 10.99 10.76
N TYR A 186 -2.56 9.81 11.24
CA TYR A 186 -3.56 8.83 11.68
C TYR A 186 -4.31 9.34 12.92
N ASP A 187 -5.63 9.34 12.86
CA ASP A 187 -6.56 9.80 13.91
C ASP A 187 -7.69 8.80 14.20
N GLY A 188 -7.51 7.54 13.75
CA GLY A 188 -8.47 6.46 13.97
C GLY A 188 -9.12 5.94 12.68
N PRO A 189 -10.17 5.11 12.80
CA PRO A 189 -10.86 4.54 11.65
C PRO A 189 -11.47 5.60 10.75
N LEU A 190 -11.31 5.42 9.45
CA LEU A 190 -11.89 6.30 8.43
C LEU A 190 -13.42 6.28 8.46
N LYS A 191 -14.02 7.45 8.27
CA LYS A 191 -15.47 7.60 8.06
C LYS A 191 -15.77 7.61 6.55
N ASN A 192 -17.06 7.51 6.22
CA ASN A 192 -17.50 7.71 4.84
C ASN A 192 -17.06 9.09 4.35
N PRO A 193 -16.72 9.23 3.05
CA PRO A 193 -16.21 10.49 2.51
C PRO A 193 -17.16 11.65 2.73
N GLU A 194 -16.64 12.75 3.23
CA GLU A 194 -17.32 14.03 3.15
C GLU A 194 -17.45 14.45 1.67
N LYS A 195 -18.52 15.14 1.34
CA LYS A 195 -18.84 15.52 -0.04
C LYS A 195 -18.86 17.04 -0.24
N PRO A 196 -17.73 17.73 -0.02
CA PRO A 196 -17.61 19.15 -0.34
C PRO A 196 -17.74 19.37 -1.86
N LEU A 197 -17.88 20.61 -2.30
CA LEU A 197 -17.98 20.95 -3.73
C LEU A 197 -16.83 20.33 -4.55
N SER A 198 -15.62 20.32 -4.01
CA SER A 198 -14.46 19.71 -4.66
C SER A 198 -14.60 18.20 -4.91
N TYR A 199 -15.36 17.49 -4.07
CA TYR A 199 -15.69 16.08 -4.27
C TYR A 199 -16.54 15.90 -5.54
N PHE A 200 -17.59 16.68 -5.70
CA PHE A 200 -18.48 16.61 -6.87
C PHE A 200 -17.76 16.99 -8.17
N ILE A 201 -16.93 18.05 -8.13
CA ILE A 201 -16.06 18.42 -9.27
C ILE A 201 -15.13 17.27 -9.63
N GLY A 202 -14.45 16.68 -8.64
CA GLY A 202 -13.58 15.53 -8.85
C GLY A 202 -14.31 14.31 -9.42
N LEU A 203 -15.53 14.05 -8.96
CA LEU A 203 -16.36 12.95 -9.46
C LEU A 203 -16.79 13.21 -10.93
N MET A 204 -17.14 14.44 -11.27
CA MET A 204 -17.44 14.82 -12.64
C MET A 204 -16.23 14.62 -13.56
N ILE A 205 -15.02 15.02 -13.13
CA ILE A 205 -13.79 14.78 -13.88
C ILE A 205 -13.55 13.27 -14.09
N CYS A 206 -13.84 12.45 -13.07
CA CYS A 206 -13.74 10.98 -13.22
C CYS A 206 -14.71 10.45 -14.27
N LYS A 207 -15.95 10.94 -14.29
CA LYS A 207 -16.98 10.56 -15.30
C LYS A 207 -16.54 10.94 -16.72
N ILE A 208 -16.03 12.16 -16.93
CA ILE A 208 -15.51 12.62 -18.23
C ILE A 208 -14.35 11.72 -18.67
N LYS A 209 -13.38 11.49 -17.81
CA LYS A 209 -12.23 10.60 -18.13
C LYS A 209 -12.68 9.18 -18.42
N LYS A 210 -13.70 8.66 -17.76
CA LYS A 210 -14.24 7.32 -18.04
C LYS A 210 -14.89 7.30 -19.41
N GLY A 211 -15.69 8.31 -19.79
CA GLY A 211 -16.28 8.44 -21.12
C GLY A 211 -15.26 8.54 -22.25
N LEU A 212 -14.14 9.25 -22.05
CA LEU A 212 -13.05 9.37 -23.01
C LEU A 212 -12.15 8.10 -23.07
N SER A 213 -12.36 7.14 -22.21
CA SER A 213 -11.55 5.91 -22.10
C SER A 213 -12.14 4.72 -22.87
N TYR A 214 -13.25 4.93 -23.53
CA TYR A 214 -13.86 4.01 -24.48
C TYR A 214 -13.41 4.41 -25.89
#